data_7afb6d392ea8ef23c3ae519cac432c86
#
_entry.id   7afb6d392ea8ef23c3ae519cac432c86
#
_cell.length_a   1.000
_cell.length_b   1.000
_cell.length_c   1.000
_cell.angle_alpha   90.00
_cell.angle_beta   90.00
_cell.angle_gamma   90.00
#
_symmetry.space_group_name_H-M   'P 1'
#
loop_
_entity.id
_entity.type
_entity.pdbx_description
1 polymer ?
#
loop_
_entity_poly.entity_id
_entity_poly.type
_entity_poly.pdbx_seq_one_letter_code
_entity_poly.pdbx_strand_id
1 'polypeptide(L)'
;MVEAKNIIVVIPVYNCHRYLSDAVTSVLNQPCKGIQIILVDDGSIDGSSELCDTLSAQHETISVIHQKNSGVSAARNAGIEYALSLCQGQEEASYLAFLDADDAWTSNFFDASVLDAMMQGYDLIGFLSCGCNISMTKRNEPTLLQEGIYTGGSSSIWIHASQPFCAMLYSCKLLSTYHLRFQTDLHYTEDKLFSMSALYLAHRILLQNKLMYLYRQNAASAMHTRCHGIPYFAPIIHGYLMVDKNMAPFQNSQREELVAGRQLACIYVMDMADEHFSHFGTLKAFNRFMQENVDSEELSALLNGEDSRIPANAAYQQLQQHPVAYVMKAYLKGVLLAFPRLCVKISLVKTLRDARRFPIAMNESTMEE
;
A
#
# COMPACT_ATOMS: atom_id res chain seq x y z
N MET A 1 14.76 -32.45 0.99
CA MET A 1 13.86 -31.44 1.52
C MET A 1 14.66 -30.16 1.52
N VAL A 2 14.22 -29.15 0.79
CA VAL A 2 14.86 -27.83 0.81
C VAL A 2 14.63 -27.29 2.23
N GLU A 3 15.69 -26.96 2.98
CA GLU A 3 15.55 -26.24 4.24
C GLU A 3 14.86 -24.92 3.88
N ALA A 4 13.64 -24.76 4.38
CA ALA A 4 12.90 -23.54 4.15
C ALA A 4 13.67 -22.40 4.82
N LYS A 5 13.98 -21.35 4.07
CA LYS A 5 14.38 -20.07 4.64
C LYS A 5 13.32 -19.70 5.68
N ASN A 6 13.73 -19.10 6.79
CA ASN A 6 12.79 -18.72 7.84
C ASN A 6 11.77 -17.72 7.29
N ILE A 7 10.50 -18.07 7.32
CA ILE A 7 9.39 -17.20 6.95
C ILE A 7 8.73 -16.76 8.24
N ILE A 8 8.62 -15.47 8.42
CA ILE A 8 7.97 -14.87 9.58
C ILE A 8 6.82 -14.02 9.12
N VAL A 9 5.66 -14.23 9.72
CA VAL A 9 4.43 -13.49 9.39
C VAL A 9 4.01 -12.66 10.56
N VAL A 10 3.92 -11.34 10.38
CA VAL A 10 3.41 -10.42 11.39
C VAL A 10 1.93 -10.16 11.11
N ILE A 11 1.09 -10.43 12.11
CA ILE A 11 -0.36 -10.20 12.07
C ILE A 11 -0.71 -9.20 13.17
N PRO A 12 -0.92 -7.91 12.85
CA PRO A 12 -1.45 -6.95 13.81
C PRO A 12 -2.90 -7.25 14.11
N VAL A 13 -3.27 -7.30 15.38
CA VAL A 13 -4.61 -7.68 15.85
C VAL A 13 -5.20 -6.53 16.67
N TYR A 14 -6.38 -6.05 16.28
CA TYR A 14 -7.17 -5.12 17.07
C TYR A 14 -8.67 -5.33 16.78
N ASN A 15 -9.39 -5.88 17.74
CA ASN A 15 -10.83 -6.15 17.67
C ASN A 15 -11.21 -6.93 16.39
N CYS A 16 -10.53 -8.06 16.14
CA CYS A 16 -10.70 -8.90 14.97
C CYS A 16 -11.08 -10.36 15.32
N HIS A 17 -11.68 -10.61 16.48
CA HIS A 17 -12.03 -11.95 16.97
C HIS A 17 -12.72 -12.81 15.92
N ARG A 18 -13.59 -12.22 15.12
CA ARG A 18 -14.39 -12.91 14.10
C ARG A 18 -13.56 -13.54 12.99
N TYR A 19 -12.42 -12.94 12.63
CA TYR A 19 -11.67 -13.26 11.41
C TYR A 19 -10.27 -13.81 11.70
N LEU A 20 -9.73 -13.57 12.90
CA LEU A 20 -8.37 -13.92 13.26
C LEU A 20 -8.04 -15.40 13.04
N SER A 21 -8.96 -16.30 13.37
CA SER A 21 -8.76 -17.74 13.13
C SER A 21 -8.62 -18.08 11.64
N ASP A 22 -9.37 -17.42 10.75
CA ASP A 22 -9.26 -17.62 9.31
C ASP A 22 -7.87 -17.15 8.81
N ALA A 23 -7.43 -15.97 9.25
CA ALA A 23 -6.13 -15.41 8.91
C ALA A 23 -4.99 -16.37 9.32
N VAL A 24 -4.96 -16.77 10.57
CA VAL A 24 -3.94 -17.68 11.12
C VAL A 24 -3.97 -19.05 10.41
N THR A 25 -5.17 -19.61 10.20
CA THR A 25 -5.34 -20.89 9.51
C THR A 25 -4.82 -20.81 8.06
N SER A 26 -5.00 -19.69 7.37
CA SER A 26 -4.50 -19.51 6.00
C SER A 26 -2.97 -19.59 5.91
N VAL A 27 -2.27 -19.21 6.99
CA VAL A 27 -0.81 -19.32 7.11
C VAL A 27 -0.38 -20.71 7.52
N LEU A 28 -1.03 -21.31 8.53
CA LEU A 28 -0.70 -22.64 9.05
C LEU A 28 -0.88 -23.74 8.00
N ASN A 29 -1.83 -23.58 7.08
CA ASN A 29 -2.14 -24.53 6.00
C ASN A 29 -1.22 -24.38 4.77
N GLN A 30 -0.15 -23.58 4.83
CA GLN A 30 0.81 -23.50 3.74
C GLN A 30 1.63 -24.80 3.61
N PRO A 31 2.05 -25.19 2.40
CA PRO A 31 2.76 -26.46 2.17
C PRO A 31 4.18 -26.48 2.73
N CYS A 32 4.76 -25.32 3.05
CA CYS A 32 6.08 -25.23 3.68
C CYS A 32 5.96 -25.31 5.20
N LYS A 33 6.94 -25.96 5.83
CA LYS A 33 7.02 -26.08 7.30
C LYS A 33 7.91 -24.96 7.87
N GLY A 34 7.64 -24.62 9.14
CA GLY A 34 8.52 -23.70 9.88
C GLY A 34 8.19 -22.22 9.70
N ILE A 35 7.00 -21.89 9.16
CA ILE A 35 6.52 -20.49 9.20
C ILE A 35 6.27 -20.11 10.65
N GLN A 36 6.91 -19.01 11.08
CA GLN A 36 6.69 -18.40 12.38
C GLN A 36 5.60 -17.32 12.24
N ILE A 37 4.63 -17.30 13.14
CA ILE A 37 3.56 -16.29 13.18
C ILE A 37 3.74 -15.46 14.43
N ILE A 38 3.72 -14.14 14.27
CA ILE A 38 3.76 -13.18 15.37
C ILE A 38 2.42 -12.44 15.39
N LEU A 39 1.57 -12.76 16.36
CA LEU A 39 0.35 -12.04 16.64
C LEU A 39 0.68 -10.85 17.52
N VAL A 40 0.37 -9.64 17.09
CA VAL A 40 0.57 -8.43 17.88
C VAL A 40 -0.79 -7.85 18.25
N ASP A 41 -1.26 -8.19 19.44
CA ASP A 41 -2.51 -7.66 19.99
C ASP A 41 -2.31 -6.22 20.48
N ASP A 42 -2.93 -5.28 19.78
CA ASP A 42 -2.86 -3.84 20.06
C ASP A 42 -3.98 -3.40 21.03
N GLY A 43 -4.15 -4.15 22.12
CA GLY A 43 -5.09 -3.83 23.18
C GLY A 43 -6.56 -4.08 22.81
N SER A 44 -6.85 -5.24 22.24
CA SER A 44 -8.21 -5.66 21.88
C SER A 44 -9.12 -5.84 23.11
N ILE A 45 -10.42 -5.62 22.90
CA ILE A 45 -11.46 -5.71 23.94
C ILE A 45 -12.65 -6.60 23.52
N ASP A 46 -12.56 -7.29 22.39
CA ASP A 46 -13.63 -8.08 21.79
C ASP A 46 -13.43 -9.61 21.92
N GLY A 47 -12.44 -10.04 22.73
CA GLY A 47 -12.03 -11.45 22.86
C GLY A 47 -10.90 -11.84 21.91
N SER A 48 -10.36 -10.92 21.09
CA SER A 48 -9.21 -11.20 20.21
C SER A 48 -7.96 -11.51 21.00
N SER A 49 -7.75 -10.85 22.16
CA SER A 49 -6.60 -11.05 23.03
C SER A 49 -6.53 -12.49 23.54
N GLU A 50 -7.64 -12.99 24.09
CA GLU A 50 -7.75 -14.36 24.60
C GLU A 50 -7.65 -15.39 23.46
N LEU A 51 -8.11 -15.05 22.27
CA LEU A 51 -7.97 -15.90 21.09
C LEU A 51 -6.50 -15.98 20.65
N CYS A 52 -5.73 -14.89 20.69
CA CYS A 52 -4.29 -14.90 20.43
C CYS A 52 -3.57 -15.87 21.37
N ASP A 53 -3.85 -15.83 22.68
CA ASP A 53 -3.28 -16.72 23.67
C ASP A 53 -3.65 -18.19 23.39
N THR A 54 -4.91 -18.42 23.06
CA THR A 54 -5.40 -19.77 22.72
C THR A 54 -4.67 -20.34 21.51
N LEU A 55 -4.50 -19.56 20.44
CA LEU A 55 -3.79 -19.97 19.23
C LEU A 55 -2.31 -20.24 19.50
N SER A 56 -1.66 -19.41 20.31
CA SER A 56 -0.28 -19.61 20.71
C SER A 56 -0.09 -20.88 21.56
N ALA A 57 -1.02 -21.16 22.48
CA ALA A 57 -0.98 -22.39 23.27
C ALA A 57 -1.17 -23.67 22.44
N GLN A 58 -1.86 -23.57 21.30
CA GLN A 58 -2.12 -24.70 20.40
C GLN A 58 -1.02 -24.94 19.36
N HIS A 59 -0.22 -23.92 19.03
CA HIS A 59 0.77 -23.96 17.96
C HIS A 59 2.10 -23.34 18.38
N GLU A 60 3.13 -24.16 18.53
CA GLU A 60 4.49 -23.73 18.94
C GLU A 60 5.13 -22.70 17.99
N THR A 61 4.65 -22.60 16.76
CA THR A 61 5.11 -21.62 15.76
C THR A 61 4.44 -20.25 15.90
N ILE A 62 3.54 -20.07 16.87
CA ILE A 62 2.84 -18.80 17.09
C ILE A 62 3.37 -18.14 18.37
N SER A 63 3.86 -16.91 18.22
CA SER A 63 4.22 -16.03 19.34
C SER A 63 3.21 -14.90 19.45
N VAL A 64 2.94 -14.43 20.67
CA VAL A 64 2.03 -13.31 20.94
C VAL A 64 2.77 -12.17 21.61
N ILE A 65 2.48 -10.96 21.18
CA ILE A 65 2.88 -9.72 21.84
C ILE A 65 1.60 -8.96 22.19
N HIS A 66 1.40 -8.68 23.49
CA HIS A 66 0.33 -7.78 23.92
C HIS A 66 0.89 -6.40 24.19
N GLN A 67 0.24 -5.37 23.63
CA GLN A 67 0.60 -3.99 23.89
C GLN A 67 -0.65 -3.14 24.18
N LYS A 68 -0.44 -1.99 24.82
CA LYS A 68 -1.50 -0.98 24.90
C LYS A 68 -1.78 -0.42 23.50
N ASN A 69 -3.03 -0.22 23.16
CA ASN A 69 -3.41 0.32 21.84
C ASN A 69 -2.58 1.56 21.47
N SER A 70 -1.82 1.43 20.42
CA SER A 70 -0.87 2.42 19.89
C SER A 70 -0.97 2.57 18.37
N GLY A 71 -1.94 1.89 17.76
CA GLY A 71 -2.22 1.92 16.32
C GLY A 71 -1.48 0.85 15.52
N VAL A 72 -2.01 0.58 14.33
CA VAL A 72 -1.55 -0.52 13.46
C VAL A 72 -0.06 -0.41 13.09
N SER A 73 0.45 0.81 12.86
CA SER A 73 1.88 1.06 12.58
C SER A 73 2.76 0.62 13.75
N ALA A 74 2.37 0.95 14.99
CA ALA A 74 3.10 0.54 16.19
C ALA A 74 3.08 -0.98 16.37
N ALA A 75 1.92 -1.62 16.13
CA ALA A 75 1.79 -3.07 16.20
C ALA A 75 2.66 -3.77 15.14
N ARG A 76 2.63 -3.30 13.88
CA ARG A 76 3.50 -3.83 12.82
C ARG A 76 4.99 -3.66 13.17
N ASN A 77 5.38 -2.52 13.73
CA ASN A 77 6.75 -2.27 14.15
C ASN A 77 7.19 -3.19 15.30
N ALA A 78 6.36 -3.41 16.31
CA ALA A 78 6.64 -4.37 17.37
C ALA A 78 6.86 -5.78 16.80
N GLY A 79 6.04 -6.19 15.83
CA GLY A 79 6.20 -7.43 15.08
C GLY A 79 7.52 -7.50 14.31
N ILE A 80 7.93 -6.40 13.64
CA ILE A 80 9.23 -6.32 12.93
C ILE A 80 10.38 -6.50 13.92
N GLU A 81 10.37 -5.78 15.03
CA GLU A 81 11.45 -5.88 16.04
C GLU A 81 11.60 -7.31 16.56
N TYR A 82 10.48 -7.95 16.90
CA TYR A 82 10.52 -9.33 17.37
C TYR A 82 10.98 -10.30 16.26
N ALA A 83 10.51 -10.13 15.03
CA ALA A 83 10.93 -10.92 13.88
C ALA A 83 12.45 -10.81 13.64
N LEU A 84 13.00 -9.59 13.69
CA LEU A 84 14.44 -9.36 13.53
C LEU A 84 15.24 -10.00 14.68
N SER A 85 14.71 -10.03 15.89
CA SER A 85 15.37 -10.73 17.00
C SER A 85 15.43 -12.25 16.78
N LEU A 86 14.41 -12.84 16.15
CA LEU A 86 14.41 -14.26 15.79
C LEU A 86 15.38 -14.59 14.64
N CYS A 87 15.65 -13.63 13.76
CA CYS A 87 16.52 -13.79 12.60
C CYS A 87 17.98 -13.47 12.89
N GLN A 88 18.35 -13.08 14.12
CA GLN A 88 19.68 -12.58 14.43
C GLN A 88 20.79 -13.53 13.97
N GLY A 89 21.65 -13.03 13.06
CA GLY A 89 22.70 -13.81 12.40
C GLY A 89 22.22 -14.65 11.19
N GLN A 90 20.94 -14.59 10.82
CA GLN A 90 20.36 -15.28 9.67
C GLN A 90 19.50 -14.35 8.80
N GLU A 91 19.71 -13.06 8.86
CA GLU A 91 18.89 -12.04 8.21
C GLU A 91 18.83 -12.20 6.68
N GLU A 92 19.93 -12.68 6.07
CA GLU A 92 20.00 -12.97 4.62
C GLU A 92 19.14 -14.18 4.19
N ALA A 93 18.87 -15.07 5.15
CA ALA A 93 18.12 -16.30 4.91
C ALA A 93 16.66 -16.21 5.37
N SER A 94 16.23 -15.05 5.87
CA SER A 94 14.92 -14.87 6.49
C SER A 94 14.10 -13.83 5.77
N TYR A 95 12.80 -14.10 5.66
CA TYR A 95 11.83 -13.19 5.04
C TYR A 95 10.67 -12.91 6.00
N LEU A 96 10.24 -11.65 6.01
CA LEU A 96 9.08 -11.19 6.73
C LEU A 96 7.95 -10.88 5.76
N ALA A 97 6.74 -11.24 6.14
CA ALA A 97 5.50 -10.87 5.47
C ALA A 97 4.50 -10.28 6.46
N PHE A 98 3.54 -9.52 5.96
CA PHE A 98 2.43 -8.99 6.75
C PHE A 98 1.12 -9.61 6.30
N LEU A 99 0.23 -9.87 7.27
CA LEU A 99 -1.14 -10.29 7.02
C LEU A 99 -2.05 -9.54 7.99
N ASP A 100 -3.01 -8.80 7.48
CA ASP A 100 -4.01 -8.15 8.33
C ASP A 100 -4.98 -9.22 8.90
N ALA A 101 -5.39 -9.04 10.16
CA ALA A 101 -6.13 -10.07 10.92
C ALA A 101 -7.53 -10.40 10.37
N ASP A 102 -8.05 -9.60 9.43
CA ASP A 102 -9.32 -9.84 8.74
C ASP A 102 -9.17 -10.38 7.31
N ASP A 103 -7.93 -10.62 6.85
CA ASP A 103 -7.60 -11.09 5.51
C ASP A 103 -7.11 -12.56 5.49
N ALA A 104 -6.69 -13.06 4.35
CA ALA A 104 -6.14 -14.40 4.23
C ALA A 104 -5.14 -14.54 3.08
N TRP A 105 -4.27 -15.55 3.16
CA TRP A 105 -3.46 -15.98 2.04
C TRP A 105 -4.16 -17.06 1.20
N THR A 106 -3.79 -17.15 -0.07
CA THR A 106 -4.21 -18.26 -0.92
C THR A 106 -3.58 -19.56 -0.43
N SER A 107 -4.31 -20.67 -0.55
CA SER A 107 -3.77 -21.99 -0.29
C SER A 107 -2.61 -22.30 -1.25
N ASN A 108 -1.62 -23.05 -0.77
CA ASN A 108 -0.45 -23.48 -1.55
C ASN A 108 0.36 -22.35 -2.17
N PHE A 109 0.38 -21.17 -1.53
CA PHE A 109 1.17 -20.04 -2.02
C PHE A 109 2.66 -20.33 -1.99
N PHE A 110 3.19 -20.85 -0.88
CA PHE A 110 4.61 -21.21 -0.72
C PHE A 110 4.93 -22.55 -1.38
N ASP A 111 4.80 -22.63 -2.69
CA ASP A 111 5.27 -23.75 -3.48
C ASP A 111 6.79 -23.67 -3.80
N ALA A 112 7.30 -24.64 -4.54
CA ALA A 112 8.71 -24.70 -4.91
C ALA A 112 9.19 -23.42 -5.62
N SER A 113 8.35 -22.78 -6.46
CA SER A 113 8.75 -21.59 -7.22
C SER A 113 8.98 -20.36 -6.32
N VAL A 114 8.15 -20.18 -5.28
CA VAL A 114 8.32 -19.10 -4.30
C VAL A 114 9.53 -19.36 -3.41
N LEU A 115 9.71 -20.61 -2.95
CA LEU A 115 10.87 -20.99 -2.15
C LEU A 115 12.18 -20.84 -2.94
N ASP A 116 12.20 -21.19 -4.23
CA ASP A 116 13.35 -20.98 -5.10
C ASP A 116 13.67 -19.48 -5.28
N ALA A 117 12.64 -18.64 -5.44
CA ALA A 117 12.84 -17.21 -5.50
C ALA A 117 13.45 -16.65 -4.21
N MET A 118 12.97 -17.10 -3.05
CA MET A 118 13.58 -16.74 -1.75
C MET A 118 15.04 -17.21 -1.65
N MET A 119 15.36 -18.40 -2.17
CA MET A 119 16.73 -18.95 -2.20
C MET A 119 17.68 -18.10 -3.04
N GLN A 120 17.19 -17.41 -4.07
CA GLN A 120 17.98 -16.52 -4.91
C GLN A 120 18.37 -15.20 -4.22
N GLY A 121 17.84 -14.92 -3.03
CA GLY A 121 18.24 -13.79 -2.19
C GLY A 121 17.81 -12.43 -2.73
N TYR A 122 16.58 -12.30 -3.21
CA TYR A 122 15.98 -11.00 -3.51
C TYR A 122 15.72 -10.23 -2.22
N ASP A 123 15.90 -8.92 -2.24
CA ASP A 123 15.58 -8.06 -1.10
C ASP A 123 14.07 -7.94 -0.91
N LEU A 124 13.33 -7.96 -2.02
CA LEU A 124 11.88 -7.83 -2.06
C LEU A 124 11.29 -8.73 -3.13
N ILE A 125 10.23 -9.46 -2.79
CA ILE A 125 9.48 -10.27 -3.76
C ILE A 125 8.02 -9.84 -3.70
N GLY A 126 7.49 -9.32 -4.81
CA GLY A 126 6.11 -8.82 -4.90
C GLY A 126 5.20 -9.78 -5.66
N PHE A 127 3.94 -9.87 -5.23
CA PHE A 127 2.92 -10.78 -5.70
C PHE A 127 1.59 -10.09 -5.96
N LEU A 128 0.60 -10.81 -6.46
CA LEU A 128 -0.73 -10.31 -6.66
C LEU A 128 -1.57 -10.33 -5.37
N SER A 129 -2.45 -9.35 -5.27
CA SER A 129 -3.56 -9.32 -4.32
C SER A 129 -4.90 -9.20 -5.05
N CYS A 130 -5.97 -9.68 -4.45
CA CYS A 130 -7.33 -9.44 -4.97
C CYS A 130 -8.33 -9.24 -3.84
N GLY A 131 -9.37 -8.45 -4.13
CA GLY A 131 -10.51 -8.32 -3.23
C GLY A 131 -11.38 -9.58 -3.22
N CYS A 132 -11.86 -9.95 -2.05
CA CYS A 132 -12.80 -11.07 -1.83
C CYS A 132 -14.03 -10.58 -1.10
N ASN A 133 -15.15 -11.29 -1.29
CA ASN A 133 -16.33 -11.07 -0.46
C ASN A 133 -16.06 -11.48 1.00
N ILE A 134 -16.96 -11.12 1.92
CA ILE A 134 -16.77 -11.32 3.37
C ILE A 134 -16.55 -12.79 3.77
N SER A 135 -17.10 -13.74 3.03
CA SER A 135 -16.94 -15.19 3.24
C SER A 135 -15.75 -15.81 2.50
N MET A 136 -14.94 -15.01 1.83
CA MET A 136 -13.79 -15.44 1.01
C MET A 136 -14.11 -16.44 -0.10
N THR A 137 -15.38 -16.55 -0.50
CA THR A 137 -15.86 -17.54 -1.51
C THR A 137 -15.86 -16.99 -2.94
N LYS A 138 -15.91 -15.65 -3.11
CA LYS A 138 -15.85 -14.98 -4.41
C LYS A 138 -14.70 -14.00 -4.43
N ARG A 139 -13.92 -14.03 -5.50
CA ARG A 139 -12.74 -13.19 -5.70
C ARG A 139 -12.94 -12.26 -6.90
N ASN A 140 -12.39 -11.08 -6.81
CA ASN A 140 -12.24 -10.19 -7.96
C ASN A 140 -11.05 -10.65 -8.81
N GLU A 141 -11.02 -10.26 -10.08
CA GLU A 141 -9.84 -10.45 -10.92
C GLU A 141 -8.69 -9.58 -10.38
N PRO A 142 -7.50 -10.15 -10.15
CA PRO A 142 -6.35 -9.37 -9.72
C PRO A 142 -5.84 -8.49 -10.87
N THR A 143 -5.27 -7.34 -10.53
CA THR A 143 -4.53 -6.54 -11.51
C THR A 143 -3.16 -7.18 -11.72
N LEU A 144 -2.85 -7.57 -12.95
CA LEU A 144 -1.56 -8.18 -13.29
C LEU A 144 -0.42 -7.19 -13.13
N LEU A 145 0.73 -7.71 -12.66
CA LEU A 145 2.00 -7.02 -12.60
C LEU A 145 2.74 -7.17 -13.94
N GLN A 146 3.62 -6.24 -14.23
CA GLN A 146 4.68 -6.50 -15.18
C GLN A 146 5.73 -7.37 -14.45
N GLU A 147 5.76 -8.66 -14.77
CA GLU A 147 6.71 -9.60 -14.14
C GLU A 147 8.13 -9.26 -14.51
N GLY A 148 9.06 -9.49 -13.60
CA GLY A 148 10.48 -9.29 -13.88
C GLY A 148 11.32 -9.04 -12.65
N ILE A 149 12.61 -8.82 -12.94
CA ILE A 149 13.62 -8.44 -11.93
C ILE A 149 13.89 -6.95 -12.10
N TYR A 150 13.84 -6.24 -11.00
CA TYR A 150 14.00 -4.78 -10.94
C TYR A 150 15.08 -4.39 -9.95
N THR A 151 15.63 -3.21 -10.16
CA THR A 151 16.50 -2.54 -9.18
C THR A 151 15.70 -1.43 -8.50
N GLY A 152 15.78 -1.34 -7.19
CA GLY A 152 15.14 -0.29 -6.41
C GLY A 152 15.64 1.09 -6.77
N GLY A 153 14.78 2.07 -6.70
CA GLY A 153 15.06 3.45 -7.09
C GLY A 153 15.12 3.68 -8.60
N SER A 154 14.91 2.66 -9.45
CA SER A 154 14.79 2.85 -10.89
C SER A 154 13.39 3.34 -11.28
N SER A 155 13.28 4.13 -12.35
CA SER A 155 11.98 4.64 -12.83
C SER A 155 10.98 3.53 -13.16
N SER A 156 11.47 2.38 -13.64
CA SER A 156 10.63 1.24 -14.00
C SER A 156 9.90 0.60 -12.82
N ILE A 157 10.42 0.69 -11.60
CA ILE A 157 9.78 0.08 -10.42
C ILE A 157 8.57 0.87 -9.91
N TRP A 158 8.51 2.18 -10.21
CA TRP A 158 7.44 3.04 -9.68
C TRP A 158 6.07 2.78 -10.29
N ILE A 159 6.02 2.12 -11.45
CA ILE A 159 4.77 1.60 -12.03
C ILE A 159 4.08 0.65 -11.05
N HIS A 160 4.85 0.00 -10.18
CA HIS A 160 4.40 -0.96 -9.18
C HIS A 160 4.24 -0.37 -7.78
N ALA A 161 4.45 0.93 -7.58
CA ALA A 161 4.30 1.59 -6.28
C ALA A 161 2.88 1.52 -5.70
N SER A 162 1.87 1.20 -6.53
CA SER A 162 0.50 0.98 -6.09
C SER A 162 0.26 -0.40 -5.46
N GLN A 163 1.25 -1.31 -5.48
CA GLN A 163 1.10 -2.64 -4.91
C GLN A 163 0.88 -2.57 -3.39
N PRO A 164 -0.02 -3.39 -2.85
CA PRO A 164 -0.23 -3.46 -1.41
C PRO A 164 1.04 -3.99 -0.72
N PHE A 165 1.46 -3.34 0.35
CA PHE A 165 2.62 -3.76 1.15
C PHE A 165 2.49 -5.20 1.67
N CYS A 166 1.26 -5.65 1.92
CA CYS A 166 0.95 -6.99 2.43
C CYS A 166 1.07 -8.11 1.39
N ALA A 167 1.15 -7.77 0.08
CA ALA A 167 1.39 -8.74 -0.98
C ALA A 167 2.89 -8.84 -1.34
N MET A 168 3.77 -8.68 -0.36
CA MET A 168 5.22 -8.70 -0.55
C MET A 168 5.91 -9.52 0.53
N LEU A 169 7.05 -10.14 0.17
CA LEU A 169 8.02 -10.71 1.08
C LEU A 169 9.22 -9.78 1.17
N TYR A 170 9.58 -9.39 2.38
CA TYR A 170 10.68 -8.48 2.68
C TYR A 170 11.84 -9.28 3.26
N SER A 171 13.06 -9.20 2.70
CA SER A 171 14.20 -9.80 3.38
C SER A 171 14.44 -9.13 4.73
N CYS A 172 14.72 -9.91 5.77
CA CYS A 172 15.04 -9.35 7.10
C CYS A 172 16.29 -8.45 7.03
N LYS A 173 17.21 -8.74 6.10
CA LYS A 173 18.37 -7.89 5.82
C LYS A 173 17.98 -6.49 5.36
N LEU A 174 17.01 -6.35 4.43
CA LEU A 174 16.51 -5.04 3.99
C LEU A 174 15.98 -4.24 5.17
N LEU A 175 15.12 -4.89 5.99
CA LEU A 175 14.48 -4.24 7.13
C LEU A 175 15.48 -3.81 8.21
N SER A 176 16.50 -4.62 8.47
CA SER A 176 17.54 -4.33 9.47
C SER A 176 18.55 -3.29 8.98
N THR A 177 19.04 -3.43 7.73
CA THR A 177 20.08 -2.53 7.18
C THR A 177 19.61 -1.08 7.10
N TYR A 178 18.37 -0.87 6.67
CA TYR A 178 17.82 0.46 6.48
C TYR A 178 16.90 0.92 7.61
N HIS A 179 16.77 0.13 8.68
CA HIS A 179 15.86 0.40 9.79
C HIS A 179 14.45 0.74 9.32
N LEU A 180 13.96 0.00 8.31
CA LEU A 180 12.69 0.25 7.67
C LEU A 180 11.53 -0.06 8.62
N ARG A 181 10.74 0.96 8.97
CA ARG A 181 9.63 0.89 9.94
C ARG A 181 8.43 1.67 9.41
N PHE A 182 7.25 1.28 9.86
CA PHE A 182 6.03 2.06 9.63
C PHE A 182 6.06 3.35 10.43
N GLN A 183 5.62 4.43 9.83
CA GLN A 183 5.52 5.73 10.49
C GLN A 183 4.31 5.75 11.43
N THR A 184 4.53 6.01 12.73
CA THR A 184 3.48 5.91 13.75
C THR A 184 2.62 7.17 13.90
N ASP A 185 3.08 8.30 13.41
CA ASP A 185 2.37 9.58 13.38
C ASP A 185 1.47 9.76 12.15
N LEU A 186 1.55 8.84 11.17
CA LEU A 186 0.65 8.81 10.02
C LEU A 186 -0.54 7.89 10.33
N HIS A 187 -1.75 8.45 10.23
CA HIS A 187 -2.99 7.68 10.35
C HIS A 187 -3.46 7.08 9.01
N TYR A 188 -2.90 7.55 7.91
CA TYR A 188 -3.18 7.10 6.54
C TYR A 188 -1.91 7.14 5.73
N THR A 189 -1.81 6.27 4.72
CA THR A 189 -0.64 6.14 3.84
C THR A 189 0.65 5.63 4.49
N GLU A 190 0.59 5.21 5.75
CA GLU A 190 1.71 4.56 6.43
C GLU A 190 2.20 3.33 5.67
N ASP A 191 1.25 2.59 5.09
CA ASP A 191 1.47 1.41 4.25
C ASP A 191 2.15 1.77 2.91
N LYS A 192 1.73 2.87 2.28
CA LYS A 192 2.34 3.38 1.05
C LYS A 192 3.74 3.90 1.28
N LEU A 193 3.94 4.69 2.34
CA LEU A 193 5.26 5.18 2.70
C LEU A 193 6.22 4.00 2.94
N PHE A 194 5.78 2.98 3.68
CA PHE A 194 6.58 1.78 3.94
C PHE A 194 6.92 1.02 2.65
N SER A 195 5.93 0.69 1.82
CA SER A 195 6.14 -0.09 0.60
C SER A 195 6.99 0.68 -0.44
N MET A 196 6.77 1.97 -0.60
CA MET A 196 7.57 2.81 -1.51
C MET A 196 9.02 2.93 -1.02
N SER A 197 9.22 3.07 0.30
CA SER A 197 10.56 3.06 0.89
C SER A 197 11.28 1.73 0.63
N ALA A 198 10.59 0.61 0.81
CA ALA A 198 11.16 -0.71 0.51
C ALA A 198 11.52 -0.86 -0.97
N LEU A 199 10.64 -0.46 -1.88
CA LEU A 199 10.88 -0.48 -3.33
C LEU A 199 12.05 0.42 -3.75
N TYR A 200 12.27 1.53 -3.04
CA TYR A 200 13.42 2.39 -3.31
C TYR A 200 14.72 1.81 -2.80
N LEU A 201 14.73 1.28 -1.58
CA LEU A 201 15.93 0.85 -0.88
C LEU A 201 16.43 -0.53 -1.32
N ALA A 202 15.54 -1.41 -1.79
CA ALA A 202 15.91 -2.74 -2.25
C ALA A 202 16.85 -2.69 -3.48
N HIS A 203 17.88 -3.55 -3.52
CA HIS A 203 18.77 -3.67 -4.67
C HIS A 203 18.23 -4.65 -5.71
N ARG A 204 17.60 -5.74 -5.26
CA ARG A 204 17.07 -6.79 -6.13
C ARG A 204 15.61 -7.06 -5.78
N ILE A 205 14.72 -6.77 -6.72
CA ILE A 205 13.27 -6.93 -6.56
C ILE A 205 12.79 -7.93 -7.61
N LEU A 206 12.00 -8.92 -7.20
CA LEU A 206 11.33 -9.83 -8.11
C LEU A 206 9.81 -9.57 -8.02
N LEU A 207 9.15 -9.42 -9.16
CA LEU A 207 7.69 -9.33 -9.26
C LEU A 207 7.14 -10.55 -10.02
N GLN A 208 6.12 -11.19 -9.45
CA GLN A 208 5.49 -12.40 -9.99
C GLN A 208 3.97 -12.29 -10.02
N ASN A 209 3.35 -12.74 -11.12
CA ASN A 209 1.89 -12.83 -11.27
C ASN A 209 1.32 -14.07 -10.55
N LYS A 210 1.69 -14.24 -9.29
CA LYS A 210 1.17 -15.28 -8.43
C LYS A 210 0.28 -14.65 -7.35
N LEU A 211 -0.94 -15.13 -7.21
CA LEU A 211 -1.86 -14.59 -6.22
C LEU A 211 -1.49 -15.07 -4.82
N MET A 212 -1.15 -14.13 -3.96
CA MET A 212 -0.80 -14.36 -2.55
C MET A 212 -1.92 -13.95 -1.61
N TYR A 213 -2.39 -12.72 -1.75
CA TYR A 213 -3.15 -12.02 -0.75
C TYR A 213 -4.62 -11.87 -1.12
N LEU A 214 -5.49 -12.23 -0.22
CA LEU A 214 -6.94 -12.13 -0.34
C LEU A 214 -7.47 -11.07 0.62
N TYR A 215 -7.78 -9.90 0.08
CA TYR A 215 -8.33 -8.78 0.84
C TYR A 215 -9.84 -8.96 1.06
N ARG A 216 -10.27 -9.09 2.31
CA ARG A 216 -11.68 -9.23 2.68
C ARG A 216 -12.42 -7.91 2.58
N GLN A 217 -13.38 -7.81 1.67
CA GLN A 217 -14.24 -6.64 1.54
C GLN A 217 -15.29 -6.66 2.64
N ASN A 218 -14.98 -6.03 3.77
CA ASN A 218 -15.86 -5.90 4.92
C ASN A 218 -16.38 -4.46 5.00
N ALA A 219 -17.71 -4.29 5.08
CA ALA A 219 -18.34 -2.97 5.22
C ALA A 219 -17.93 -2.24 6.51
N ALA A 220 -17.49 -2.98 7.54
CA ALA A 220 -16.96 -2.45 8.79
C ALA A 220 -15.44 -2.17 8.73
N SER A 221 -14.77 -2.45 7.62
CA SER A 221 -13.35 -2.14 7.43
C SER A 221 -13.11 -0.64 7.64
N ALA A 222 -11.94 -0.33 8.20
CA ALA A 222 -11.51 1.06 8.40
C ALA A 222 -11.58 1.90 7.11
N MET A 223 -11.42 1.29 5.94
CA MET A 223 -11.56 1.96 4.63
C MET A 223 -13.01 2.35 4.29
N HIS A 224 -14.02 1.60 4.81
CA HIS A 224 -15.43 1.87 4.52
C HIS A 224 -16.12 2.69 5.61
N THR A 225 -15.65 2.64 6.85
CA THR A 225 -16.21 3.41 7.99
C THR A 225 -15.65 4.81 8.09
N ARG A 226 -14.60 5.13 7.34
CA ARG A 226 -13.97 6.45 7.35
C ARG A 226 -14.86 7.46 6.64
N CYS A 227 -15.15 8.56 7.32
CA CYS A 227 -15.78 9.71 6.69
C CYS A 227 -14.93 10.17 5.52
N HIS A 228 -15.42 9.99 4.29
CA HIS A 228 -14.83 10.56 3.09
C HIS A 228 -15.00 12.08 3.13
N GLY A 229 -14.17 12.74 3.88
CA GLY A 229 -14.21 14.20 4.08
C GLY A 229 -12.82 14.79 4.00
N ILE A 230 -12.80 16.10 3.96
CA ILE A 230 -11.58 16.93 3.92
C ILE A 230 -10.50 16.46 4.91
N PRO A 231 -10.82 16.13 6.20
CA PRO A 231 -9.81 15.66 7.15
C PRO A 231 -9.13 14.33 6.78
N TYR A 232 -9.72 13.57 5.87
CA TYR A 232 -9.15 12.32 5.40
C TYR A 232 -8.06 12.51 4.35
N PHE A 233 -8.21 13.49 3.45
CA PHE A 233 -7.32 13.64 2.30
C PHE A 233 -6.02 14.37 2.61
N ALA A 234 -6.03 15.36 3.52
CA ALA A 234 -4.83 16.11 3.87
C ALA A 234 -3.71 15.21 4.42
N PRO A 235 -3.96 14.28 5.37
CA PRO A 235 -2.95 13.33 5.82
C PRO A 235 -2.41 12.42 4.69
N ILE A 236 -3.25 12.03 3.73
CA ILE A 236 -2.83 11.19 2.60
C ILE A 236 -1.87 11.95 1.69
N ILE A 237 -2.20 13.18 1.33
CA ILE A 237 -1.36 14.03 0.49
C ILE A 237 -0.02 14.28 1.20
N HIS A 238 -0.07 14.62 2.49
CA HIS A 238 1.12 14.82 3.31
C HIS A 238 2.00 13.57 3.35
N GLY A 239 1.41 12.38 3.55
CA GLY A 239 2.12 11.11 3.52
C GLY A 239 2.85 10.85 2.20
N TYR A 240 2.24 11.15 1.06
CA TYR A 240 2.90 11.04 -0.24
C TYR A 240 4.06 12.03 -0.40
N LEU A 241 3.91 13.27 0.05
CA LEU A 241 5.00 14.25 0.02
C LEU A 241 6.18 13.85 0.93
N MET A 242 5.90 13.15 2.03
CA MET A 242 6.93 12.62 2.93
C MET A 242 7.78 11.51 2.30
N VAL A 243 7.27 10.74 1.33
CA VAL A 243 8.01 9.63 0.71
C VAL A 243 9.35 10.12 0.17
N ASP A 244 9.33 11.15 -0.67
CA ASP A 244 10.56 11.68 -1.29
C ASP A 244 11.49 12.32 -0.26
N LYS A 245 10.94 13.04 0.72
CA LYS A 245 11.70 13.67 1.80
C LYS A 245 12.41 12.63 2.68
N ASN A 246 11.72 11.54 3.04
CA ASN A 246 12.29 10.49 3.88
C ASN A 246 13.34 9.66 3.13
N MET A 247 13.25 9.56 1.81
CA MET A 247 14.22 8.83 1.00
C MET A 247 15.42 9.68 0.57
N ALA A 248 15.36 11.00 0.67
CA ALA A 248 16.45 11.89 0.28
C ALA A 248 17.83 11.51 0.89
N PRO A 249 17.94 11.11 2.17
CA PRO A 249 19.23 10.72 2.74
C PRO A 249 19.87 9.48 2.10
N PHE A 250 19.09 8.65 1.41
CA PHE A 250 19.54 7.41 0.76
C PHE A 250 19.81 7.57 -0.73
N GLN A 251 19.55 8.76 -1.29
CA GLN A 251 19.83 9.04 -2.68
C GLN A 251 21.34 9.14 -2.90
N ASN A 252 21.82 8.54 -3.99
CA ASN A 252 23.21 8.63 -4.41
C ASN A 252 23.28 8.77 -5.93
N SER A 253 24.47 9.04 -6.47
CA SER A 253 24.70 9.26 -7.90
C SER A 253 24.33 8.06 -8.80
N GLN A 254 24.07 6.90 -8.24
CA GLN A 254 23.72 5.67 -8.97
C GLN A 254 22.20 5.39 -8.97
N ARG A 255 21.42 6.20 -8.25
CA ARG A 255 19.97 6.05 -8.16
C ARG A 255 19.27 7.28 -8.71
N GLU A 256 18.22 7.08 -9.50
CA GLU A 256 17.36 8.16 -9.97
C GLU A 256 16.73 8.88 -8.78
N GLU A 257 16.59 10.19 -8.91
CA GLU A 257 15.93 10.97 -7.86
C GLU A 257 14.44 10.60 -7.78
N LEU A 258 14.01 10.23 -6.59
CA LEU A 258 12.63 9.86 -6.34
C LEU A 258 11.73 11.09 -6.35
N VAL A 259 10.73 11.08 -7.22
CA VAL A 259 9.66 12.09 -7.29
C VAL A 259 8.27 11.45 -7.29
N ALA A 260 8.21 10.15 -7.04
CA ALA A 260 6.98 9.39 -7.11
C ALA A 260 5.96 9.81 -6.05
N GLY A 261 6.41 10.16 -4.86
CA GLY A 261 5.56 10.68 -3.78
C GLY A 261 4.89 11.99 -4.17
N ARG A 262 5.66 12.93 -4.75
CA ARG A 262 5.14 14.21 -5.24
C ARG A 262 4.14 14.03 -6.39
N GLN A 263 4.44 13.13 -7.34
CA GLN A 263 3.51 12.82 -8.43
C GLN A 263 2.20 12.24 -7.90
N LEU A 264 2.26 11.31 -6.93
CA LEU A 264 1.07 10.75 -6.29
C LEU A 264 0.28 11.82 -5.52
N ALA A 265 0.95 12.72 -4.79
CA ALA A 265 0.29 13.83 -4.10
C ALA A 265 -0.49 14.71 -5.09
N CYS A 266 0.11 15.08 -6.22
CA CYS A 266 -0.55 15.86 -7.27
C CYS A 266 -1.78 15.15 -7.86
N ILE A 267 -1.66 13.85 -8.15
CA ILE A 267 -2.78 13.04 -8.67
C ILE A 267 -3.90 12.99 -7.63
N TYR A 268 -3.57 12.72 -6.37
CA TYR A 268 -4.54 12.54 -5.31
C TYR A 268 -5.32 13.82 -5.00
N VAL A 269 -4.65 14.97 -4.99
CA VAL A 269 -5.29 16.27 -4.81
C VAL A 269 -6.33 16.54 -5.90
N MET A 270 -6.01 16.22 -7.13
CA MET A 270 -6.92 16.49 -8.25
C MET A 270 -8.08 15.47 -8.30
N ASP A 271 -7.83 14.21 -7.95
CA ASP A 271 -8.89 13.21 -7.79
C ASP A 271 -9.85 13.59 -6.66
N MET A 272 -9.32 14.08 -5.53
CA MET A 272 -10.13 14.60 -4.43
C MET A 272 -10.98 15.81 -4.87
N ALA A 273 -10.37 16.76 -5.58
CA ALA A 273 -11.12 17.90 -6.11
C ALA A 273 -12.29 17.44 -7.01
N ASP A 274 -12.03 16.48 -7.90
CA ASP A 274 -13.02 15.92 -8.81
C ASP A 274 -14.16 15.17 -8.06
N GLU A 275 -13.85 14.44 -7.00
CA GLU A 275 -14.83 13.62 -6.27
C GLU A 275 -15.64 14.44 -5.25
N HIS A 276 -15.00 15.42 -4.61
CA HIS A 276 -15.56 16.13 -3.47
C HIS A 276 -15.94 17.58 -3.76
N PHE A 277 -15.78 18.06 -4.98
CA PHE A 277 -16.16 19.42 -5.32
C PHE A 277 -17.65 19.69 -5.04
N SER A 278 -18.50 18.68 -5.16
CA SER A 278 -19.91 18.73 -4.78
C SER A 278 -20.11 18.99 -3.28
N HIS A 279 -19.16 18.56 -2.43
CA HIS A 279 -19.20 18.75 -0.99
C HIS A 279 -18.64 20.13 -0.57
N PHE A 280 -17.72 20.68 -1.34
CA PHE A 280 -17.19 22.02 -1.09
C PHE A 280 -18.15 23.13 -1.51
N GLY A 281 -18.97 22.86 -2.49
CA GLY A 281 -19.97 23.81 -3.01
C GLY A 281 -19.38 25.04 -3.72
N THR A 282 -18.14 25.45 -3.41
CA THR A 282 -17.48 26.61 -4.02
C THR A 282 -15.96 26.42 -4.12
N LEU A 283 -15.37 27.02 -5.15
CA LEU A 283 -13.92 27.11 -5.32
C LEU A 283 -13.24 27.77 -4.09
N LYS A 284 -13.92 28.72 -3.46
CA LYS A 284 -13.42 29.40 -2.25
C LYS A 284 -13.24 28.42 -1.08
N ALA A 285 -14.20 27.50 -0.88
CA ALA A 285 -14.12 26.50 0.18
C ALA A 285 -13.01 25.48 -0.11
N PHE A 286 -12.82 25.08 -1.37
CA PHE A 286 -11.72 24.22 -1.79
C PHE A 286 -10.35 24.90 -1.57
N ASN A 287 -10.18 26.15 -2.03
CA ASN A 287 -8.93 26.88 -1.84
C ASN A 287 -8.61 27.08 -0.35
N ARG A 288 -9.63 27.37 0.44
CA ARG A 288 -9.47 27.49 1.90
C ARG A 288 -8.98 26.17 2.51
N PHE A 289 -9.57 25.06 2.10
CA PHE A 289 -9.11 23.74 2.54
C PHE A 289 -7.65 23.49 2.20
N MET A 290 -7.24 23.79 0.95
CA MET A 290 -5.86 23.63 0.51
C MET A 290 -4.89 24.46 1.36
N GLN A 291 -5.26 25.72 1.67
CA GLN A 291 -4.45 26.61 2.52
C GLN A 291 -4.35 26.14 3.97
N GLU A 292 -5.40 25.57 4.52
CA GLU A 292 -5.47 25.18 5.94
C GLU A 292 -4.86 23.80 6.22
N ASN A 293 -4.84 22.89 5.22
CA ASN A 293 -4.54 21.49 5.47
C ASN A 293 -3.36 20.94 4.65
N VAL A 294 -2.90 21.67 3.65
CA VAL A 294 -1.78 21.26 2.79
C VAL A 294 -0.84 22.47 2.69
N ASP A 295 0.46 22.23 2.64
CA ASP A 295 1.40 23.30 2.30
C ASP A 295 1.13 23.73 0.86
N SER A 296 0.28 24.76 0.72
CA SER A 296 -0.28 25.18 -0.55
C SER A 296 0.78 25.74 -1.51
N GLU A 297 1.89 26.26 -0.99
CA GLU A 297 2.98 26.77 -1.85
C GLU A 297 3.72 25.59 -2.52
N GLU A 298 4.15 24.59 -1.74
CA GLU A 298 4.84 23.42 -2.27
C GLU A 298 3.96 22.69 -3.29
N LEU A 299 2.72 22.38 -2.92
CA LEU A 299 1.83 21.61 -3.78
C LEU A 299 1.37 22.40 -5.01
N SER A 300 1.15 23.71 -4.87
CA SER A 300 0.81 24.58 -5.99
C SER A 300 1.95 24.66 -7.00
N ALA A 301 3.20 24.79 -6.55
CA ALA A 301 4.40 24.77 -7.38
C ALA A 301 4.51 23.45 -8.17
N LEU A 302 4.30 22.31 -7.51
CA LEU A 302 4.31 21.00 -8.15
C LEU A 302 3.20 20.85 -9.21
N LEU A 303 1.98 21.28 -8.89
CA LEU A 303 0.84 21.22 -9.82
C LEU A 303 1.02 22.12 -11.04
N ASN A 304 1.76 23.22 -10.90
CA ASN A 304 2.14 24.11 -12.00
C ASN A 304 3.32 23.58 -12.85
N GLY A 305 3.99 22.52 -12.42
CA GLY A 305 5.14 21.95 -13.14
C GLY A 305 6.43 22.73 -12.92
N GLU A 306 6.58 23.39 -11.79
CA GLU A 306 7.83 24.10 -11.44
C GLU A 306 8.97 23.13 -11.18
N ASP A 307 8.68 21.89 -10.75
CA ASP A 307 9.65 20.80 -10.79
C ASP A 307 9.66 20.17 -12.19
N SER A 308 10.75 20.36 -12.94
CA SER A 308 10.87 19.88 -14.34
C SER A 308 10.70 18.38 -14.52
N ARG A 309 10.79 17.60 -13.45
CA ARG A 309 10.59 16.12 -13.43
C ARG A 309 9.12 15.74 -13.29
N ILE A 310 8.28 16.70 -12.90
CA ILE A 310 6.84 16.49 -12.68
C ILE A 310 6.09 17.34 -13.70
N PRO A 311 5.40 16.73 -14.69
CA PRO A 311 4.66 17.49 -15.67
C PRO A 311 3.54 18.29 -15.01
N ALA A 312 3.30 19.50 -15.48
CA ALA A 312 2.20 20.33 -15.02
C ALA A 312 0.88 19.59 -15.09
N ASN A 313 0.08 19.65 -14.03
CA ASN A 313 -1.19 18.95 -13.98
C ASN A 313 -2.25 19.65 -14.83
N ALA A 314 -2.66 19.03 -15.93
CA ALA A 314 -3.62 19.60 -16.88
C ALA A 314 -4.99 19.93 -16.25
N ALA A 315 -5.45 19.16 -15.27
CA ALA A 315 -6.71 19.43 -14.58
C ALA A 315 -6.58 20.66 -13.65
N TYR A 316 -5.43 20.83 -13.01
CA TYR A 316 -5.14 22.01 -12.19
C TYR A 316 -5.01 23.28 -13.05
N GLN A 317 -4.37 23.19 -14.21
CA GLN A 317 -4.31 24.30 -15.17
C GLN A 317 -5.71 24.69 -15.67
N GLN A 318 -6.58 23.73 -15.96
CA GLN A 318 -7.98 24.01 -16.30
C GLN A 318 -8.73 24.69 -15.15
N LEU A 319 -8.49 24.28 -13.90
CA LEU A 319 -9.08 24.90 -12.73
C LEU A 319 -8.65 26.37 -12.61
N GLN A 320 -7.39 26.68 -12.85
CA GLN A 320 -6.89 28.06 -12.81
C GLN A 320 -7.39 28.93 -13.96
N GLN A 321 -7.38 28.40 -15.17
CA GLN A 321 -7.77 29.15 -16.38
C GLN A 321 -9.29 29.32 -16.50
N HIS A 322 -10.06 28.28 -16.12
CA HIS A 322 -11.51 28.23 -16.29
C HIS A 322 -12.21 27.69 -15.03
N PRO A 323 -12.09 28.35 -13.87
CA PRO A 323 -12.54 27.81 -12.59
C PRO A 323 -14.02 27.44 -12.56
N VAL A 324 -14.87 28.27 -13.14
CA VAL A 324 -16.34 28.01 -13.17
C VAL A 324 -16.67 26.77 -14.01
N ALA A 325 -16.05 26.63 -15.18
CA ALA A 325 -16.28 25.48 -16.06
C ALA A 325 -15.75 24.19 -15.42
N TYR A 326 -14.61 24.24 -14.74
CA TYR A 326 -14.04 23.12 -14.00
C TYR A 326 -14.98 22.67 -12.86
N VAL A 327 -15.42 23.61 -12.02
CA VAL A 327 -16.35 23.35 -10.90
C VAL A 327 -17.66 22.75 -11.40
N MET A 328 -18.23 23.29 -12.47
CA MET A 328 -19.46 22.73 -13.07
C MET A 328 -19.26 21.32 -13.58
N LYS A 329 -18.14 21.04 -14.24
CA LYS A 329 -17.80 19.70 -14.74
C LYS A 329 -17.61 18.69 -13.60
N ALA A 330 -16.88 19.09 -12.54
CA ALA A 330 -16.64 18.24 -11.38
C ALA A 330 -17.94 18.00 -10.58
N TYR A 331 -18.79 19.03 -10.44
CA TYR A 331 -20.12 18.91 -9.82
C TYR A 331 -21.03 17.97 -10.61
N LEU A 332 -21.13 18.10 -11.93
CA LEU A 332 -21.91 17.21 -12.79
C LEU A 332 -21.39 15.77 -12.71
N LYS A 333 -20.08 15.58 -12.65
CA LYS A 333 -19.45 14.25 -12.46
C LYS A 333 -19.86 13.65 -11.11
N GLY A 334 -19.83 14.44 -10.02
CA GLY A 334 -20.25 14.01 -8.68
C GLY A 334 -21.72 13.62 -8.63
N VAL A 335 -22.61 14.41 -9.26
CA VAL A 335 -24.04 14.10 -9.38
C VAL A 335 -24.27 12.82 -10.19
N LEU A 336 -23.55 12.62 -11.29
CA LEU A 336 -23.64 11.40 -12.10
C LEU A 336 -23.16 10.16 -11.35
N LEU A 337 -22.12 10.29 -10.51
CA LEU A 337 -21.60 9.20 -9.67
C LEU A 337 -22.55 8.83 -8.52
N ALA A 338 -23.31 9.82 -7.99
CA ALA A 338 -24.32 9.59 -6.96
C ALA A 338 -25.56 8.82 -7.49
N PHE A 339 -25.76 8.76 -8.82
CA PHE A 339 -26.86 8.01 -9.45
C PHE A 339 -26.34 6.84 -10.31
N PRO A 340 -25.91 5.72 -9.70
CA PRO A 340 -25.25 4.62 -10.43
C PRO A 340 -26.11 4.00 -11.55
N ARG A 341 -27.44 4.10 -11.49
CA ARG A 341 -28.33 3.62 -12.57
C ARG A 341 -28.27 4.48 -13.83
N LEU A 342 -27.84 5.74 -13.75
CA LEU A 342 -27.59 6.61 -14.89
C LEU A 342 -26.20 6.32 -15.51
N CYS A 343 -25.24 5.91 -14.71
CA CYS A 343 -23.87 5.60 -15.12
C CYS A 343 -23.74 4.34 -16.00
N VAL A 344 -24.65 3.37 -15.85
CA VAL A 344 -24.65 2.12 -16.65
C VAL A 344 -24.86 2.38 -18.15
N LYS A 345 -25.43 3.53 -18.54
CA LYS A 345 -25.61 3.89 -19.95
C LYS A 345 -24.48 4.72 -20.55
N ILE A 346 -23.48 5.15 -19.77
CA ILE A 346 -22.40 6.02 -20.25
C ILE A 346 -21.07 5.25 -20.13
N SER A 347 -20.78 4.40 -21.12
CA SER A 347 -19.49 3.78 -21.41
C SER A 347 -18.31 4.78 -21.38
N LEU A 348 -18.60 6.07 -21.50
CA LEU A 348 -17.66 7.18 -21.49
C LEU A 348 -16.95 7.34 -20.14
N VAL A 349 -17.63 7.07 -19.01
CA VAL A 349 -17.03 7.23 -17.67
C VAL A 349 -15.97 6.17 -17.41
N LYS A 350 -16.20 4.95 -17.88
CA LYS A 350 -15.22 3.86 -17.78
C LYS A 350 -13.97 4.17 -18.60
N THR A 351 -14.15 4.65 -19.83
CA THR A 351 -13.06 5.04 -20.74
C THR A 351 -12.25 6.23 -20.17
N LEU A 352 -12.91 7.20 -19.54
CA LEU A 352 -12.25 8.34 -18.89
C LEU A 352 -11.53 7.94 -17.60
N ARG A 353 -12.01 6.96 -16.85
CA ARG A 353 -11.36 6.39 -15.67
C ARG A 353 -10.15 5.56 -16.06
N ASP A 354 -10.24 4.79 -17.14
CA ASP A 354 -9.14 3.95 -17.65
C ASP A 354 -8.05 4.80 -18.36
N ALA A 355 -8.41 5.90 -19.01
CA ALA A 355 -7.46 6.85 -19.62
C ALA A 355 -6.71 7.71 -18.58
N ARG A 356 -7.20 7.82 -17.33
CA ARG A 356 -6.54 8.55 -16.24
C ARG A 356 -5.64 7.67 -15.38
N ARG A 357 -5.67 6.35 -15.55
CA ARG A 357 -4.68 5.46 -14.98
C ARG A 357 -3.42 5.53 -15.84
N PHE A 358 -2.56 6.53 -15.50
CA PHE A 358 -1.19 6.70 -16.03
C PHE A 358 -1.06 7.10 -17.51
N PRO A 359 -1.03 8.37 -17.85
CA PRO A 359 -0.28 8.80 -19.01
C PRO A 359 1.21 8.94 -18.57
N ILE A 360 1.93 7.85 -18.43
CA ILE A 360 3.38 7.91 -18.62
C ILE A 360 3.54 8.09 -20.12
N ALA A 361 3.91 9.30 -20.54
CA ALA A 361 4.42 9.54 -21.87
C ALA A 361 5.67 8.66 -22.03
N MET A 362 5.51 7.49 -22.62
CA MET A 362 6.62 6.78 -23.21
C MET A 362 7.10 7.67 -24.35
N ASN A 363 8.23 8.29 -24.17
CA ASN A 363 8.99 8.89 -25.27
C ASN A 363 9.33 7.76 -26.23
N GLU A 364 8.60 7.66 -27.34
CA GLU A 364 8.93 6.83 -28.49
C GLU A 364 10.14 7.39 -29.26
N SER A 365 11.26 7.53 -28.65
CA SER A 365 12.49 7.93 -29.34
C SER A 365 13.69 7.18 -28.81
N THR A 366 13.66 5.83 -28.88
CA THR A 366 14.86 4.99 -28.94
C THR A 366 14.47 3.56 -29.34
N MET A 367 13.94 3.40 -30.54
CA MET A 367 13.97 2.14 -31.27
C MET A 367 14.35 2.43 -32.71
N GLU A 368 15.58 2.85 -32.91
CA GLU A 368 16.34 2.73 -34.15
C GLU A 368 17.83 2.91 -33.80
N GLU A 369 18.47 1.79 -33.47
CA GLU A 369 19.81 1.36 -33.93
C GLU A 369 20.15 0.00 -33.31
#